data_c7ec68f5f492a318f41b9f0f0e96f88f
#
_entry.id   c7ec68f5f492a318f41b9f0f0e96f88f
#
_cell.length_a   1.000
_cell.length_b   1.000
_cell.length_c   1.000
_cell.angle_alpha   90.00
_cell.angle_beta   90.00
_cell.angle_gamma   90.00
#
_symmetry.space_group_name_H-M   'P 1'
#
loop_
_entity.id
_entity.type
_entity.pdbx_description
1 polymer ?
#
loop_
_entity_poly.entity_id
_entity_poly.type
_entity_poly.pdbx_seq_one_letter_code
_entity_poly.pdbx_strand_id
1 'polypeptide(L)'
;MKFIGVTGGVGAGKSTVLTYLQEHYHCRVVLADDLAKSMMQPGSICYTALVTLLQPYQVLDEQGNIEKEAMARLLFSDDDIRTQVNQIVHPAVKKSILQQVKEAREQGELDYFFFEAALLLEEHYDEVCDELWYIYASKEERRMRLKRDRGYSDAKIDAIFASQMSEEAFRSACAHVIDSSGTMEETQAQVRAILDA
;
A
#
# COMPACT_ATOMS: atom_id res chain seq x y z
N MET A 1 0.91 21.46 3.46
CA MET A 1 1.15 20.06 3.05
C MET A 1 -0.17 19.33 2.92
N LYS A 2 -0.43 18.74 1.77
CA LYS A 2 -1.62 17.90 1.50
C LYS A 2 -1.28 16.42 1.75
N PHE A 3 -2.14 15.71 2.49
CA PHE A 3 -2.00 14.27 2.76
C PHE A 3 -2.86 13.47 1.78
N ILE A 4 -2.23 12.74 0.88
CA ILE A 4 -2.87 12.08 -0.26
C ILE A 4 -2.74 10.57 -0.13
N GLY A 5 -3.87 9.87 -0.11
CA GLY A 5 -3.91 8.42 -0.19
C GLY A 5 -3.85 7.95 -1.64
N VAL A 6 -2.96 7.01 -1.95
CA VAL A 6 -2.80 6.45 -3.30
C VAL A 6 -3.18 4.99 -3.29
N THR A 7 -4.17 4.63 -4.09
CA THR A 7 -4.65 3.25 -4.23
C THR A 7 -4.74 2.82 -5.69
N GLY A 8 -5.05 1.58 -5.92
CA GLY A 8 -5.20 1.02 -7.26
C GLY A 8 -4.85 -0.45 -7.32
N GLY A 9 -5.34 -1.12 -8.33
CA GLY A 9 -5.17 -2.56 -8.48
C GLY A 9 -3.72 -3.00 -8.64
N VAL A 10 -3.46 -4.26 -8.37
CA VAL A 10 -2.14 -4.89 -8.61
C VAL A 10 -1.80 -4.78 -10.09
N GLY A 11 -0.60 -4.33 -10.43
CA GLY A 11 -0.16 -4.09 -11.81
C GLY A 11 -0.61 -2.75 -12.41
N ALA A 12 -1.29 -1.88 -11.66
CA ALA A 12 -1.74 -0.56 -12.15
C ALA A 12 -0.63 0.50 -12.28
N GLY A 13 0.61 0.22 -11.91
CA GLY A 13 1.72 1.17 -12.06
C GLY A 13 1.86 2.19 -10.92
N LYS A 14 1.26 1.95 -9.74
CA LYS A 14 1.38 2.84 -8.57
C LYS A 14 2.83 3.21 -8.24
N SER A 15 3.73 2.23 -8.19
CA SER A 15 5.16 2.46 -7.89
C SER A 15 5.80 3.43 -8.88
N THR A 16 5.45 3.34 -10.15
CA THR A 16 5.98 4.22 -11.19
C THR A 16 5.53 5.68 -10.99
N VAL A 17 4.25 5.87 -10.67
CA VAL A 17 3.71 7.21 -10.35
C VAL A 17 4.36 7.75 -9.08
N LEU A 18 4.50 6.94 -8.04
CA LEU A 18 5.12 7.35 -6.78
C LEU A 18 6.60 7.70 -6.92
N THR A 19 7.36 6.96 -7.73
CA THR A 19 8.74 7.31 -8.06
C THR A 19 8.81 8.66 -8.76
N TYR A 20 7.96 8.90 -9.76
CA TYR A 20 7.89 10.19 -10.44
C TYR A 20 7.59 11.34 -9.48
N LEU A 21 6.64 11.15 -8.55
CA LEU A 21 6.32 12.15 -7.53
C LEU A 21 7.52 12.47 -6.64
N GLN A 22 8.27 11.46 -6.18
CA GLN A 22 9.46 11.65 -5.35
C GLN A 22 10.60 12.40 -6.07
N GLU A 23 10.71 12.21 -7.38
CA GLU A 23 11.78 12.83 -8.19
C GLU A 23 11.48 14.28 -8.57
N HIS A 24 10.20 14.68 -8.63
CA HIS A 24 9.79 15.95 -9.23
C HIS A 24 9.06 16.89 -8.29
N TYR A 25 8.60 16.43 -7.12
CA TYR A 25 7.85 17.22 -6.17
C TYR A 25 8.46 17.17 -4.77
N HIS A 26 8.26 18.23 -4.02
CA HIS A 26 8.73 18.32 -2.63
C HIS A 26 7.78 17.52 -1.71
N CYS A 27 7.94 16.21 -1.73
CA CYS A 27 7.02 15.28 -1.08
C CYS A 27 7.74 14.16 -0.31
N ARG A 28 6.96 13.51 0.55
CA ARG A 28 7.30 12.22 1.15
C ARG A 28 6.34 11.16 0.64
N VAL A 29 6.87 10.00 0.29
CA VAL A 29 6.08 8.81 -0.07
C VAL A 29 6.30 7.73 0.99
N VAL A 30 5.22 7.18 1.50
CA VAL A 30 5.24 6.05 2.45
C VAL A 30 4.38 4.93 1.89
N LEU A 31 4.95 3.72 1.85
CA LEU A 31 4.24 2.51 1.43
C LEU A 31 3.75 1.76 2.67
N ALA A 32 2.47 1.44 2.72
CA ALA A 32 1.86 0.72 3.84
C ALA A 32 2.53 -0.64 4.08
N ASP A 33 2.87 -1.36 3.02
CA ASP A 33 3.54 -2.65 3.10
C ASP A 33 4.92 -2.56 3.77
N ASP A 34 5.69 -1.52 3.47
CA ASP A 34 7.01 -1.35 4.07
C ASP A 34 6.90 -0.87 5.52
N LEU A 35 5.93 -0.02 5.81
CA LEU A 35 5.63 0.40 7.17
C LEU A 35 5.16 -0.80 8.01
N ALA A 36 4.27 -1.66 7.49
CA ALA A 36 3.84 -2.89 8.13
C ALA A 36 5.01 -3.85 8.41
N LYS A 37 5.92 -4.04 7.43
CA LYS A 37 7.15 -4.82 7.64
C LYS A 37 8.02 -4.25 8.76
N SER A 38 8.12 -2.94 8.88
CA SER A 38 8.88 -2.31 9.96
C SER A 38 8.24 -2.54 11.32
N MET A 39 6.90 -2.60 11.41
CA MET A 39 6.17 -2.92 12.63
C MET A 39 6.36 -4.37 13.11
N MET A 40 6.86 -5.25 12.26
CA MET A 40 7.14 -6.65 12.58
C MET A 40 8.62 -6.90 12.94
N GLN A 41 9.45 -5.85 13.04
CA GLN A 41 10.85 -6.00 13.43
C GLN A 41 11.01 -5.93 14.96
N PRO A 42 12.06 -6.56 15.52
CA PRO A 42 12.41 -6.43 16.93
C PRO A 42 12.47 -4.96 17.38
N GLY A 43 11.85 -4.67 18.52
CA GLY A 43 11.77 -3.31 19.07
C GLY A 43 10.61 -2.45 18.54
N SER A 44 9.85 -2.92 17.56
CA SER A 44 8.64 -2.23 17.11
C SER A 44 7.48 -2.38 18.11
N ILE A 45 6.50 -1.48 17.99
CA ILE A 45 5.32 -1.45 18.88
C ILE A 45 4.49 -2.74 18.82
N CYS A 46 4.49 -3.45 17.67
CA CYS A 46 3.72 -4.67 17.47
C CYS A 46 4.49 -5.94 17.84
N TYR A 47 5.83 -5.86 17.93
CA TYR A 47 6.68 -7.04 17.93
C TYR A 47 6.35 -8.03 19.06
N THR A 48 6.22 -7.54 20.29
CA THR A 48 5.90 -8.40 21.45
C THR A 48 4.55 -9.10 21.30
N ALA A 49 3.54 -8.39 20.82
CA ALA A 49 2.21 -8.98 20.60
C ALA A 49 2.24 -10.03 19.48
N LEU A 50 2.97 -9.75 18.39
CA LEU A 50 3.15 -10.71 17.29
C LEU A 50 3.92 -11.95 17.73
N VAL A 51 5.01 -11.82 18.47
CA VAL A 51 5.76 -12.97 19.02
C VAL A 51 4.87 -13.82 19.89
N THR A 52 4.08 -13.20 20.77
CA THR A 52 3.14 -13.93 21.65
C THR A 52 2.08 -14.69 20.83
N LEU A 53 1.50 -14.06 19.83
CA LEU A 53 0.52 -14.69 18.94
C LEU A 53 1.14 -15.85 18.14
N LEU A 54 2.35 -15.67 17.65
CA LEU A 54 3.00 -16.59 16.71
C LEU A 54 3.78 -17.72 17.39
N GLN A 55 3.99 -17.66 18.71
CA GLN A 55 4.75 -18.67 19.48
C GLN A 55 4.30 -20.11 19.22
N PRO A 56 2.98 -20.44 19.10
CA PRO A 56 2.55 -21.82 18.83
C PRO A 56 2.84 -22.35 17.43
N TYR A 57 3.24 -21.51 16.48
CA TYR A 57 3.22 -21.82 15.04
C TYR A 57 4.61 -22.10 14.43
N GLN A 58 5.66 -22.25 15.25
CA GLN A 58 7.02 -22.56 14.79
C GLN A 58 7.55 -21.60 13.70
N VAL A 59 7.20 -20.31 13.82
CA VAL A 59 7.66 -19.24 12.92
C VAL A 59 8.70 -18.33 13.58
N LEU A 60 9.22 -18.75 14.73
CA LEU A 60 10.30 -18.06 15.43
C LEU A 60 11.60 -18.83 15.27
N ASP A 61 12.70 -18.10 15.09
CA ASP A 61 14.04 -18.66 15.09
C ASP A 61 14.52 -19.04 16.52
N GLU A 62 15.73 -19.61 16.63
CA GLU A 62 16.31 -19.99 17.93
C GLU A 62 16.53 -18.80 18.86
N GLN A 63 16.61 -17.58 18.34
CA GLN A 63 16.74 -16.34 19.09
C GLN A 63 15.38 -15.71 19.44
N GLY A 64 14.28 -16.32 19.00
CA GLY A 64 12.91 -15.83 19.22
C GLY A 64 12.48 -14.74 18.25
N ASN A 65 13.18 -14.54 17.12
CA ASN A 65 12.78 -13.58 16.10
C ASN A 65 11.84 -14.24 15.08
N ILE A 66 10.96 -13.41 14.50
CA ILE A 66 10.01 -13.86 13.48
C ILE A 66 10.77 -14.18 12.17
N GLU A 67 10.71 -15.43 11.74
CA GLU A 67 11.21 -15.86 10.44
C GLU A 67 10.24 -15.44 9.32
N LYS A 68 10.69 -14.55 8.43
CA LYS A 68 9.86 -13.96 7.37
C LYS A 68 9.20 -14.99 6.45
N GLU A 69 9.96 -16.01 6.04
CA GLU A 69 9.45 -17.04 5.12
C GLU A 69 8.45 -17.98 5.81
N ALA A 70 8.74 -18.37 7.05
CA ALA A 70 7.81 -19.20 7.84
C ALA A 70 6.51 -18.46 8.11
N MET A 71 6.60 -17.20 8.52
CA MET A 71 5.44 -16.33 8.72
C MET A 71 4.64 -16.15 7.42
N ALA A 72 5.29 -15.88 6.28
CA ALA A 72 4.60 -15.73 5.00
C ALA A 72 3.83 -17.01 4.61
N ARG A 73 4.42 -18.20 4.82
CA ARG A 73 3.73 -19.48 4.59
C ARG A 73 2.51 -19.66 5.51
N LEU A 74 2.67 -19.32 6.80
CA LEU A 74 1.58 -19.39 7.78
C LEU A 74 0.41 -18.48 7.39
N LEU A 75 0.68 -17.22 7.10
CA LEU A 75 -0.33 -16.24 6.71
C LEU A 75 -1.03 -16.58 5.37
N PHE A 76 -0.34 -17.31 4.49
CA PHE A 76 -0.95 -17.81 3.26
C PHE A 76 -1.88 -18.99 3.47
N SER A 77 -1.58 -19.86 4.45
CA SER A 77 -2.31 -21.10 4.70
C SER A 77 -3.39 -21.01 5.78
N ASP A 78 -3.38 -19.96 6.60
CA ASP A 78 -4.28 -19.81 7.75
C ASP A 78 -4.87 -18.39 7.77
N ASP A 79 -6.15 -18.31 7.36
CA ASP A 79 -6.90 -17.04 7.27
C ASP A 79 -7.20 -16.45 8.66
N ASP A 80 -7.37 -17.29 9.68
CA ASP A 80 -7.65 -16.83 11.05
C ASP A 80 -6.41 -16.17 11.66
N ILE A 81 -5.23 -16.78 11.48
CA ILE A 81 -3.97 -16.17 11.91
C ILE A 81 -3.66 -14.90 11.13
N ARG A 82 -3.90 -14.91 9.81
CA ARG A 82 -3.76 -13.69 9.01
C ARG A 82 -4.62 -12.56 9.55
N THR A 83 -5.87 -12.85 9.89
CA THR A 83 -6.79 -11.88 10.48
C THR A 83 -6.29 -11.35 11.81
N GLN A 84 -5.82 -12.21 12.71
CA GLN A 84 -5.28 -11.81 14.02
C GLN A 84 -4.00 -10.95 13.88
N VAL A 85 -3.10 -11.32 12.97
CA VAL A 85 -1.90 -10.51 12.66
C VAL A 85 -2.30 -9.14 12.14
N ASN A 86 -3.27 -9.08 11.22
CA ASN A 86 -3.76 -7.82 10.67
C ASN A 86 -4.40 -6.93 11.75
N GLN A 87 -5.15 -7.50 12.70
CA GLN A 87 -5.71 -6.76 13.84
C GLN A 87 -4.66 -6.13 14.75
N ILE A 88 -3.44 -6.67 14.78
CA ILE A 88 -2.31 -6.08 15.51
C ILE A 88 -1.60 -5.03 14.65
N VAL A 89 -1.33 -5.34 13.38
CA VAL A 89 -0.46 -4.52 12.51
C VAL A 89 -1.18 -3.32 11.94
N HIS A 90 -2.42 -3.46 11.43
CA HIS A 90 -3.12 -2.36 10.75
C HIS A 90 -3.35 -1.13 11.65
N PRO A 91 -3.81 -1.27 12.92
CA PRO A 91 -3.94 -0.11 13.80
C PRO A 91 -2.61 0.58 14.10
N ALA A 92 -1.52 -0.19 14.20
CA ALA A 92 -0.20 0.36 14.45
C ALA A 92 0.34 1.12 13.22
N VAL A 93 0.13 0.59 12.02
CA VAL A 93 0.43 1.29 10.75
C VAL A 93 -0.36 2.59 10.69
N LYS A 94 -1.68 2.55 10.93
CA LYS A 94 -2.53 3.75 10.90
C LYS A 94 -2.07 4.80 11.92
N LYS A 95 -1.76 4.39 13.14
CA LYS A 95 -1.22 5.30 14.16
C LYS A 95 0.12 5.90 13.74
N SER A 96 1.02 5.09 13.20
CA SER A 96 2.34 5.53 12.78
C SER A 96 2.27 6.53 11.61
N ILE A 97 1.45 6.24 10.60
CA ILE A 97 1.32 7.16 9.45
C ILE A 97 0.71 8.50 9.86
N LEU A 98 -0.33 8.50 10.71
CA LEU A 98 -0.93 9.73 11.21
C LEU A 98 0.04 10.56 12.05
N GLN A 99 0.90 9.92 12.83
CA GLN A 99 1.96 10.60 13.56
C GLN A 99 2.99 11.23 12.63
N GLN A 100 3.44 10.50 11.58
CA GLN A 100 4.37 11.03 10.59
C GLN A 100 3.77 12.21 9.80
N VAL A 101 2.49 12.14 9.45
CA VAL A 101 1.78 13.25 8.79
C VAL A 101 1.70 14.48 9.69
N LYS A 102 1.39 14.28 10.98
CA LYS A 102 1.38 15.38 11.96
C LYS A 102 2.74 16.05 12.08
N GLU A 103 3.80 15.26 12.25
CA GLU A 103 5.18 15.77 12.34
C GLU A 103 5.59 16.53 11.08
N ALA A 104 5.26 15.99 9.89
CA ALA A 104 5.56 16.64 8.63
C ALA A 104 4.78 17.97 8.44
N ARG A 105 3.54 18.05 8.93
CA ARG A 105 2.76 19.29 8.95
C ARG A 105 3.37 20.34 9.89
N GLU A 106 3.85 19.91 11.07
CA GLU A 106 4.49 20.79 12.05
C GLU A 106 5.84 21.32 11.55
N GLN A 107 6.60 20.50 10.81
CA GLN A 107 7.87 20.92 10.19
C GLN A 107 7.66 21.92 9.03
N GLY A 108 6.57 21.78 8.29
CA GLY A 108 6.21 22.72 7.22
C GLY A 108 7.13 22.67 5.98
N GLU A 109 7.93 21.62 5.84
CA GLU A 109 8.94 21.52 4.77
C GLU A 109 8.39 20.88 3.49
N LEU A 110 7.29 20.12 3.56
CA LEU A 110 6.75 19.36 2.44
C LEU A 110 5.49 20.01 1.88
N ASP A 111 5.31 19.93 0.55
CA ASP A 111 4.06 20.30 -0.12
C ASP A 111 3.05 19.17 -0.09
N TYR A 112 3.55 17.92 -0.24
CA TYR A 112 2.72 16.72 -0.32
C TYR A 112 3.26 15.59 0.55
N PHE A 113 2.32 14.77 1.08
CA PHE A 113 2.61 13.53 1.75
C PHE A 113 1.74 12.44 1.10
N PHE A 114 2.36 11.49 0.41
CA PHE A 114 1.68 10.39 -0.27
C PHE A 114 1.77 9.11 0.57
N PHE A 115 0.64 8.45 0.76
CA PHE A 115 0.55 7.17 1.43
C PHE A 115 -0.08 6.14 0.51
N GLU A 116 0.67 5.13 0.12
CA GLU A 116 0.16 4.04 -0.73
C GLU A 116 -0.26 2.85 0.12
N ALA A 117 -1.50 2.41 -0.08
CA ALA A 117 -2.00 1.19 0.53
C ALA A 117 -2.96 0.46 -0.42
N ALA A 118 -2.85 -0.86 -0.47
CA ALA A 118 -3.76 -1.70 -1.25
C ALA A 118 -5.18 -1.72 -0.67
N LEU A 119 -5.29 -1.67 0.67
CA LEU A 119 -6.54 -1.72 1.44
C LEU A 119 -6.95 -0.33 1.98
N LEU A 120 -6.66 0.71 1.20
CA LEU A 120 -6.80 2.11 1.66
C LEU A 120 -8.25 2.46 2.02
N LEU A 121 -9.21 1.98 1.24
CA LEU A 121 -10.63 2.21 1.49
C LEU A 121 -11.19 1.27 2.55
N GLU A 122 -10.81 0.00 2.53
CA GLU A 122 -11.23 -1.01 3.51
C GLU A 122 -10.78 -0.66 4.94
N GLU A 123 -9.65 0.03 5.07
CA GLU A 123 -9.09 0.50 6.34
C GLU A 123 -9.49 1.95 6.69
N HIS A 124 -10.47 2.51 5.96
CA HIS A 124 -11.03 3.85 6.21
C HIS A 124 -9.97 4.97 6.25
N TYR A 125 -9.04 4.98 5.29
CA TYR A 125 -8.09 6.09 5.14
C TYR A 125 -8.71 7.30 4.42
N ASP A 126 -9.85 7.12 3.75
CA ASP A 126 -10.68 8.19 3.21
C ASP A 126 -11.16 9.19 4.28
N GLU A 127 -11.27 8.75 5.54
CA GLU A 127 -11.64 9.62 6.67
C GLU A 127 -10.49 10.53 7.16
N VAL A 128 -9.25 10.22 6.79
CA VAL A 128 -8.05 10.90 7.35
C VAL A 128 -7.14 11.52 6.30
N CYS A 129 -7.22 11.08 5.05
CA CYS A 129 -6.54 11.71 3.93
C CYS A 129 -7.30 12.97 3.48
N ASP A 130 -6.57 14.00 3.05
CA ASP A 130 -7.20 15.21 2.48
C ASP A 130 -7.85 14.89 1.13
N GLU A 131 -7.29 13.93 0.38
CA GLU A 131 -7.88 13.38 -0.86
C GLU A 131 -7.31 12.00 -1.17
N LEU A 132 -8.01 11.25 -2.05
CA LEU A 132 -7.58 9.95 -2.55
C LEU A 132 -7.34 9.98 -4.05
N TRP A 133 -6.27 9.29 -4.48
CA TRP A 133 -5.91 9.10 -5.88
C TRP A 133 -6.03 7.63 -6.27
N TYR A 134 -6.76 7.36 -7.35
CA TYR A 134 -6.87 6.05 -7.95
C TYR A 134 -5.93 5.94 -9.15
N ILE A 135 -4.90 5.11 -9.05
CA ILE A 135 -4.05 4.76 -10.20
C ILE A 135 -4.73 3.61 -10.91
N TYR A 136 -5.24 3.93 -12.09
CA TYR A 136 -5.95 3.00 -12.96
C TYR A 136 -5.04 2.48 -14.07
N ALA A 137 -5.21 1.24 -14.45
CA ALA A 137 -4.81 0.68 -15.73
C ALA A 137 -5.82 -0.37 -16.16
N SER A 138 -6.03 -0.52 -17.46
CA SER A 138 -6.96 -1.51 -18.01
C SER A 138 -6.59 -2.92 -17.53
N LYS A 139 -7.58 -3.83 -17.46
CA LYS A 139 -7.34 -5.22 -17.08
C LYS A 139 -6.34 -5.92 -18.00
N GLU A 140 -6.38 -5.59 -19.28
CA GLU A 140 -5.48 -6.11 -20.32
C GLU A 140 -4.03 -5.66 -20.04
N GLU A 141 -3.83 -4.38 -19.79
CA GLU A 141 -2.51 -3.81 -19.50
C GLU A 141 -1.94 -4.36 -18.18
N ARG A 142 -2.75 -4.41 -17.14
CA ARG A 142 -2.37 -5.01 -15.85
C ARG A 142 -1.98 -6.48 -16.00
N ARG A 143 -2.73 -7.26 -16.79
CA ARG A 143 -2.43 -8.66 -17.09
C ARG A 143 -1.10 -8.81 -17.80
N MET A 144 -0.84 -7.99 -18.82
CA MET A 144 0.43 -7.99 -19.54
C MET A 144 1.61 -7.69 -18.60
N ARG A 145 1.49 -6.64 -17.78
CA ARG A 145 2.53 -6.27 -16.80
C ARG A 145 2.77 -7.37 -15.79
N LEU A 146 1.73 -7.97 -15.22
CA LEU A 146 1.87 -9.05 -14.23
C LEU A 146 2.52 -10.31 -14.80
N LYS A 147 2.23 -10.65 -16.05
CA LYS A 147 2.91 -11.76 -16.75
C LYS A 147 4.38 -11.43 -17.00
N ARG A 148 4.66 -10.25 -17.58
CA ARG A 148 6.01 -9.84 -17.96
C ARG A 148 6.92 -9.65 -16.75
N ASP A 149 6.45 -8.92 -15.72
CA ASP A 149 7.31 -8.43 -14.64
C ASP A 149 7.34 -9.38 -13.44
N ARG A 150 6.30 -10.22 -13.26
CA ARG A 150 6.16 -11.13 -12.11
C ARG A 150 6.02 -12.60 -12.50
N GLY A 151 5.92 -12.92 -13.79
CA GLY A 151 5.75 -14.30 -14.26
C GLY A 151 4.45 -14.97 -13.78
N TYR A 152 3.40 -14.20 -13.45
CA TYR A 152 2.15 -14.76 -12.93
C TYR A 152 1.36 -15.48 -14.02
N SER A 153 0.78 -16.64 -13.66
CA SER A 153 -0.16 -17.37 -14.51
C SER A 153 -1.50 -16.64 -14.61
N ASP A 154 -2.27 -16.93 -15.68
CA ASP A 154 -3.62 -16.36 -15.85
C ASP A 154 -4.52 -16.68 -14.66
N ALA A 155 -4.51 -17.91 -14.16
CA ALA A 155 -5.31 -18.31 -13.02
C ALA A 155 -4.99 -17.48 -11.75
N LYS A 156 -3.70 -17.18 -11.50
CA LYS A 156 -3.29 -16.33 -10.39
C LYS A 156 -3.75 -14.89 -10.60
N ILE A 157 -3.65 -14.37 -11.82
CA ILE A 157 -4.09 -13.01 -12.15
C ILE A 157 -5.60 -12.87 -12.00
N ASP A 158 -6.37 -13.85 -12.47
CA ASP A 158 -7.83 -13.86 -12.33
C ASP A 158 -8.26 -13.89 -10.85
N ALA A 159 -7.59 -14.68 -10.02
CA ALA A 159 -7.82 -14.71 -8.57
C ALA A 159 -7.53 -13.35 -7.92
N ILE A 160 -6.42 -12.69 -8.30
CA ILE A 160 -6.09 -11.34 -7.83
C ILE A 160 -7.17 -10.33 -8.26
N PHE A 161 -7.61 -10.37 -9.50
CA PHE A 161 -8.64 -9.44 -9.98
C PHE A 161 -9.98 -9.65 -9.30
N ALA A 162 -10.33 -10.91 -9.00
CA ALA A 162 -11.57 -11.26 -8.31
C ALA A 162 -11.58 -10.84 -6.82
N SER A 163 -10.41 -10.75 -6.19
CA SER A 163 -10.29 -10.35 -4.77
C SER A 163 -10.23 -8.84 -4.55
N GLN A 164 -10.09 -8.04 -5.61
CA GLN A 164 -9.98 -6.59 -5.51
C GLN A 164 -11.34 -5.91 -5.59
N MET A 165 -11.45 -4.72 -5.02
CA MET A 165 -12.62 -3.85 -5.21
C MET A 165 -12.88 -3.57 -6.69
N SER A 166 -14.13 -3.29 -7.02
CA SER A 166 -14.51 -2.92 -8.38
C SER A 166 -13.91 -1.57 -8.80
N GLU A 167 -13.70 -1.40 -10.09
CA GLU A 167 -13.26 -0.11 -10.65
C GLU A 167 -14.22 1.02 -10.29
N GLU A 168 -15.52 0.76 -10.31
CA GLU A 168 -16.56 1.73 -9.95
C GLU A 168 -16.43 2.20 -8.50
N ALA A 169 -16.12 1.28 -7.56
CA ALA A 169 -15.91 1.61 -6.16
C ALA A 169 -14.68 2.52 -5.98
N PHE A 170 -13.56 2.23 -6.66
CA PHE A 170 -12.39 3.11 -6.63
C PHE A 170 -12.69 4.49 -7.23
N ARG A 171 -13.36 4.55 -8.39
CA ARG A 171 -13.68 5.82 -9.05
C ARG A 171 -14.61 6.70 -8.23
N SER A 172 -15.55 6.10 -7.51
CA SER A 172 -16.50 6.86 -6.67
C SER A 172 -15.88 7.40 -5.38
N ALA A 173 -14.86 6.71 -4.86
CA ALA A 173 -14.21 7.08 -3.61
C ALA A 173 -13.02 8.04 -3.80
N CYS A 174 -12.41 8.11 -4.98
CA CYS A 174 -11.20 8.87 -5.23
C CYS A 174 -11.49 10.20 -5.93
N ALA A 175 -10.85 11.27 -5.46
CA ALA A 175 -10.97 12.60 -6.05
C ALA A 175 -10.35 12.68 -7.46
N HIS A 176 -9.26 11.93 -7.67
CA HIS A 176 -8.55 11.89 -8.94
C HIS A 176 -8.33 10.46 -9.42
N VAL A 177 -8.47 10.27 -10.73
CA VAL A 177 -8.15 9.02 -11.43
C VAL A 177 -7.02 9.31 -12.39
N ILE A 178 -5.90 8.61 -12.24
CA ILE A 178 -4.73 8.71 -13.10
C ILE A 178 -4.67 7.45 -13.94
N ASP A 179 -4.91 7.55 -15.24
CA ASP A 179 -4.83 6.42 -16.16
C ASP A 179 -3.37 6.19 -16.58
N SER A 180 -2.85 5.06 -16.17
CA SER A 180 -1.50 4.60 -16.50
C SER A 180 -1.48 3.50 -17.58
N SER A 181 -2.57 3.32 -18.30
CA SER A 181 -2.64 2.32 -19.39
C SER A 181 -1.80 2.71 -20.61
N GLY A 182 -1.59 4.01 -20.80
CA GLY A 182 -0.82 4.58 -21.91
C GLY A 182 0.69 4.70 -21.62
N THR A 183 1.30 5.71 -22.20
CA THR A 183 2.72 6.01 -22.02
C THR A 183 3.01 6.65 -20.67
N MET A 184 4.28 6.65 -20.30
CA MET A 184 4.73 7.34 -19.09
C MET A 184 4.47 8.85 -19.17
N GLU A 185 4.72 9.45 -20.33
CA GLU A 185 4.52 10.89 -20.57
C GLU A 185 3.06 11.29 -20.37
N GLU A 186 2.11 10.46 -20.85
CA GLU A 186 0.67 10.70 -20.64
C GLU A 186 0.28 10.59 -19.17
N THR A 187 0.82 9.62 -18.45
CA THR A 187 0.61 9.45 -17.02
C THR A 187 1.15 10.65 -16.24
N GLN A 188 2.38 11.07 -16.53
CA GLN A 188 3.01 12.23 -15.91
C GLN A 188 2.27 13.54 -16.21
N ALA A 189 1.73 13.69 -17.42
CA ALA A 189 0.93 14.85 -17.80
C ALA A 189 -0.33 14.98 -16.93
N GLN A 190 -1.00 13.85 -16.63
CA GLN A 190 -2.14 13.84 -15.72
C GLN A 190 -1.75 14.24 -14.29
N VAL A 191 -0.61 13.71 -13.78
CA VAL A 191 -0.10 14.09 -12.45
C VAL A 191 0.17 15.59 -12.39
N ARG A 192 0.88 16.15 -13.38
CA ARG A 192 1.12 17.60 -13.46
C ARG A 192 -0.17 18.41 -13.49
N ALA A 193 -1.14 17.99 -14.28
CA ALA A 193 -2.43 18.70 -14.36
C ALA A 193 -3.19 18.74 -13.02
N ILE A 194 -2.93 17.79 -12.10
CA ILE A 194 -3.54 17.77 -10.77
C ILE A 194 -2.76 18.63 -9.78
N LEU A 195 -1.42 18.59 -9.83
CA LEU A 195 -0.58 19.19 -8.79
C LEU A 195 -0.16 20.63 -9.12
N ASP A 196 -0.10 20.99 -10.39
CA ASP A 196 0.35 22.31 -10.84
C ASP A 196 -0.85 23.26 -11.12
N ALA A 197 -2.09 22.79 -10.84
CA ALA A 197 -3.32 23.59 -10.95
C ALA A 197 -3.54 24.43 -9.69
#